data_eecee204955920e98fa5abf166327c51
#
_entry.id   eecee204955920e98fa5abf166327c51
#
_cell.length_a   1.000
_cell.length_b   1.000
_cell.length_c   1.000
_cell.angle_alpha   90.00
_cell.angle_beta   90.00
_cell.angle_gamma   90.00
#
_symmetry.space_group_name_H-M   'P 1'
#
loop_
_entity.id
_entity.type
_entity.pdbx_description
1 polymer ?
#
loop_
_entity_poly.entity_id
_entity_poly.type
_entity_poly.pdbx_seq_one_letter_code
_entity_poly.pdbx_strand_id
1 'polypeptide(L)'
;MFLDRLKAYIQDPPPDLAVEISEAGLAGARLGARTELGFAPLKAGALAVSPVQENVIDPDEFSRAVRALVGVETGRKRRDVALILPDYCTRIAVLDFDSFSGDAKEQASLIRFRLKRSVPFDAESAAMSFWPEPGAAGKKVDVLVAMAPLEVVSRYEAPFRAAGMNPGLVIPSSLAAIELAPDGGLSVLAKLTGRVLTVVARQAGVPKLVRCLELPVSDLDEIAAVLAPTLVYLEDNLGGKAEKLYLCGFGAETDEAGRRFAEELGVPVETVRSPLGVPGESDAGLLGYLRSIARNN
;
A
#
# COMPACT_ATOMS: atom_id res chain seq x y z
N MET A 1 -11.39 -10.26 5.78
CA MET A 1 -10.70 -9.27 4.95
C MET A 1 -9.28 -9.06 5.43
N PHE A 2 -8.34 -8.57 4.57
CA PHE A 2 -6.92 -8.49 4.91
C PHE A 2 -6.64 -7.55 6.11
N LEU A 3 -7.14 -6.29 6.06
CA LEU A 3 -6.96 -5.34 7.16
C LEU A 3 -7.70 -5.74 8.46
N ASP A 4 -8.78 -6.51 8.37
CA ASP A 4 -9.46 -7.03 9.56
C ASP A 4 -8.63 -8.10 10.28
N ARG A 5 -7.86 -8.87 9.52
CA ARG A 5 -6.93 -9.85 10.07
C ARG A 5 -5.72 -9.18 10.70
N LEU A 6 -5.25 -8.05 10.13
CA LEU A 6 -4.25 -7.18 10.77
C LEU A 6 -4.74 -6.62 12.11
N LYS A 7 -6.04 -6.36 12.28
CA LYS A 7 -6.61 -5.85 13.54
C LYS A 7 -6.46 -6.81 14.72
N ALA A 8 -6.43 -8.12 14.50
CA ALA A 8 -6.19 -9.08 15.57
C ALA A 8 -4.81 -8.92 16.23
N TYR A 9 -3.88 -8.20 15.60
CA TYR A 9 -2.56 -7.88 16.12
C TYR A 9 -2.43 -6.43 16.60
N ILE A 10 -3.40 -5.57 16.30
CA ILE A 10 -3.44 -4.18 16.79
C ILE A 10 -4.37 -4.17 17.99
N GLN A 11 -3.82 -4.02 19.19
CA GLN A 11 -4.59 -3.96 20.45
C GLN A 11 -5.44 -2.69 20.56
N ASP A 12 -5.10 -1.65 19.81
CA ASP A 12 -5.81 -0.36 19.78
C ASP A 12 -6.72 -0.23 18.55
N PRO A 13 -7.84 0.51 18.65
CA PRO A 13 -8.69 0.78 17.50
C PRO A 13 -7.88 1.54 16.43
N PRO A 14 -8.16 1.28 15.12
CA PRO A 14 -7.45 1.97 14.06
C PRO A 14 -7.67 3.48 14.14
N PRO A 15 -6.62 4.30 13.83
CA PRO A 15 -6.72 5.75 13.86
C PRO A 15 -7.88 6.30 13.02
N ASP A 16 -8.62 7.28 13.57
CA ASP A 16 -9.71 7.97 12.88
C ASP A 16 -9.21 9.05 11.90
N LEU A 17 -7.94 9.44 12.02
CA LEU A 17 -7.23 10.33 11.12
C LEU A 17 -6.26 9.50 10.28
N ALA A 18 -6.34 9.64 8.97
CA ALA A 18 -5.41 8.98 8.04
C ALA A 18 -4.86 9.97 7.03
N VAL A 19 -3.60 9.79 6.65
CA VAL A 19 -2.91 10.63 5.65
C VAL A 19 -2.14 9.74 4.70
N GLU A 20 -2.45 9.84 3.40
CA GLU A 20 -1.66 9.25 2.32
C GLU A 20 -0.65 10.27 1.81
N ILE A 21 0.59 9.83 1.67
CA ILE A 21 1.73 10.64 1.25
C ILE A 21 2.09 10.28 -0.19
N SER A 22 2.22 11.31 -1.03
CA SER A 22 2.68 11.19 -2.41
C SER A 22 3.62 12.35 -2.78
N GLU A 23 4.34 12.27 -3.89
CA GLU A 23 5.18 13.36 -4.38
C GLU A 23 4.35 14.61 -4.76
N ALA A 24 3.08 14.42 -5.14
CA ALA A 24 2.16 15.51 -5.45
C ALA A 24 1.65 16.24 -4.20
N GLY A 25 1.60 15.55 -3.05
CA GLY A 25 1.06 16.12 -1.82
C GLY A 25 0.57 15.09 -0.82
N LEU A 26 -0.14 15.58 0.16
CA LEU A 26 -0.72 14.81 1.25
C LEU A 26 -2.24 14.80 1.11
N ALA A 27 -2.83 13.62 0.91
CA ALA A 27 -4.27 13.43 1.00
C ALA A 27 -4.64 12.98 2.41
N GLY A 28 -5.55 13.66 3.06
CA GLY A 28 -5.95 13.35 4.43
C GLY A 28 -7.46 13.18 4.59
N ALA A 29 -7.82 12.35 5.54
CA ALA A 29 -9.21 12.18 5.92
C ALA A 29 -9.35 11.99 7.43
N ARG A 30 -10.43 12.56 7.96
CA ARG A 30 -10.87 12.32 9.33
C ARG A 30 -12.22 11.63 9.29
N LEU A 31 -12.29 10.47 9.92
CA LEU A 31 -13.55 9.77 10.16
C LEU A 31 -14.33 10.42 11.30
N GLY A 32 -15.59 10.69 11.05
CA GLY A 32 -16.53 11.29 12.00
C GLY A 32 -17.96 11.08 11.51
N ALA A 33 -18.90 11.87 12.03
CA ALA A 33 -20.29 11.88 11.55
C ALA A 33 -20.37 12.22 10.04
N ARG A 34 -19.42 12.99 9.55
CA ARG A 34 -19.13 13.19 8.12
C ARG A 34 -17.62 12.99 7.94
N THR A 35 -17.24 12.25 6.90
CA THR A 35 -15.82 12.11 6.52
C THR A 35 -15.40 13.39 5.78
N GLU A 36 -14.38 14.06 6.31
CA GLU A 36 -13.80 15.24 5.68
C GLU A 36 -12.53 14.83 4.96
N LEU A 37 -12.50 15.05 3.64
CA LEU A 37 -11.33 14.84 2.79
C LEU A 37 -10.62 16.17 2.60
N GLY A 38 -9.29 16.15 2.67
CA GLY A 38 -8.44 17.31 2.41
C GLY A 38 -7.23 16.92 1.58
N PHE A 39 -6.65 17.91 0.89
CA PHE A 39 -5.41 17.74 0.15
C PHE A 39 -4.50 18.94 0.38
N ALA A 40 -3.26 18.69 0.76
CA ALA A 40 -2.21 19.70 0.91
C ALA A 40 -1.13 19.43 -0.16
N PRO A 41 -1.05 20.26 -1.22
CA PRO A 41 -0.08 20.07 -2.28
C PRO A 41 1.34 20.31 -1.77
N LEU A 42 2.31 19.60 -2.35
CA LEU A 42 3.74 19.80 -2.18
C LEU A 42 4.33 20.46 -3.42
N LYS A 43 5.38 21.24 -3.21
CA LYS A 43 6.19 21.71 -4.33
C LYS A 43 6.89 20.53 -5.02
N ALA A 44 7.01 20.60 -6.33
CA ALA A 44 7.72 19.59 -7.10
C ALA A 44 9.15 19.41 -6.55
N GLY A 45 9.54 18.15 -6.32
CA GLY A 45 10.84 17.80 -5.76
C GLY A 45 10.97 17.92 -4.24
N ALA A 46 9.90 18.30 -3.50
CA ALA A 46 9.92 18.29 -2.03
C ALA A 46 9.99 16.87 -1.46
N LEU A 47 9.41 15.91 -2.18
CA LEU A 47 9.57 14.47 -1.95
C LEU A 47 10.15 13.81 -3.21
N ALA A 48 10.99 12.80 -3.01
CA ALA A 48 11.49 11.90 -4.06
C ALA A 48 11.45 10.48 -3.51
N VAL A 49 10.45 9.72 -3.93
CA VAL A 49 10.18 8.39 -3.37
C VAL A 49 11.22 7.38 -3.84
N SER A 50 11.94 6.76 -2.92
CA SER A 50 13.00 5.82 -3.20
C SER A 50 13.13 4.77 -2.09
N PRO A 51 13.47 3.51 -2.43
CA PRO A 51 13.77 2.49 -1.42
C PRO A 51 15.16 2.62 -0.81
N VAL A 52 16.05 3.45 -1.36
CA VAL A 52 17.48 3.51 -0.99
C VAL A 52 18.00 4.91 -0.67
N GLN A 53 17.22 5.95 -0.98
CA GLN A 53 17.63 7.33 -0.79
C GLN A 53 16.74 8.04 0.22
N GLU A 54 17.17 9.22 0.63
CA GLU A 54 16.32 10.10 1.42
C GLU A 54 15.09 10.52 0.60
N ASN A 55 13.91 10.33 1.19
CA ASN A 55 12.66 10.60 0.50
C ASN A 55 12.15 12.05 0.74
N VAL A 56 12.46 12.62 1.90
CA VAL A 56 12.03 13.97 2.27
C VAL A 56 13.16 14.96 1.93
N ILE A 57 13.09 15.55 0.72
CA ILE A 57 14.12 16.44 0.19
C ILE A 57 13.98 17.85 0.76
N ASP A 58 12.75 18.35 0.92
CA ASP A 58 12.44 19.62 1.58
C ASP A 58 11.61 19.38 2.86
N PRO A 59 12.29 19.19 4.03
CA PRO A 59 11.62 18.93 5.31
C PRO A 59 10.72 20.09 5.78
N ASP A 60 11.05 21.33 5.43
CA ASP A 60 10.26 22.49 5.83
C ASP A 60 8.95 22.55 5.05
N GLU A 61 8.99 22.32 3.73
CA GLU A 61 7.81 22.23 2.89
C GLU A 61 6.92 21.07 3.31
N PHE A 62 7.50 19.89 3.57
CA PHE A 62 6.75 18.73 4.04
C PHE A 62 6.09 19.01 5.39
N SER A 63 6.81 19.60 6.35
CA SER A 63 6.26 20.00 7.65
C SER A 63 5.17 21.04 7.52
N ARG A 64 5.29 21.97 6.57
CA ARG A 64 4.25 22.97 6.26
C ARG A 64 2.97 22.30 5.78
N ALA A 65 3.09 21.35 4.83
CA ALA A 65 1.95 20.62 4.28
C ALA A 65 1.26 19.75 5.34
N VAL A 66 2.02 19.06 6.19
CA VAL A 66 1.49 18.31 7.33
C VAL A 66 0.66 19.22 8.23
N ARG A 67 1.22 20.35 8.69
CA ARG A 67 0.49 21.29 9.56
C ARG A 67 -0.76 21.88 8.90
N ALA A 68 -0.69 22.17 7.60
CA ALA A 68 -1.85 22.67 6.85
C ALA A 68 -2.99 21.65 6.79
N LEU A 69 -2.66 20.36 6.66
CA LEU A 69 -3.65 19.30 6.53
C LEU A 69 -4.24 18.85 7.87
N VAL A 70 -3.40 18.60 8.88
CA VAL A 70 -3.84 17.98 10.15
C VAL A 70 -3.96 18.99 11.29
N GLY A 71 -3.49 20.23 11.12
CA GLY A 71 -3.39 21.21 12.19
C GLY A 71 -2.24 20.91 13.16
N VAL A 72 -2.25 21.60 14.31
CA VAL A 72 -1.31 21.37 15.40
C VAL A 72 -2.10 21.02 16.66
N GLU A 73 -1.88 19.82 17.17
CA GLU A 73 -2.49 19.40 18.40
C GLU A 73 -1.67 19.87 19.62
N THR A 74 -2.29 20.69 20.46
CA THR A 74 -1.66 21.25 21.66
C THR A 74 -2.13 20.55 22.95
N GLY A 75 -2.98 19.52 22.82
CA GLY A 75 -3.53 18.80 23.95
C GLY A 75 -2.51 17.89 24.66
N ARG A 76 -2.80 17.50 25.90
CA ARG A 76 -1.96 16.52 26.64
C ARG A 76 -1.95 15.14 26.02
N LYS A 77 -3.02 14.73 25.35
CA LYS A 77 -3.14 13.43 24.67
C LYS A 77 -2.90 13.66 23.17
N ARG A 78 -1.87 13.00 22.66
CA ARG A 78 -1.61 12.97 21.22
C ARG A 78 -2.74 12.22 20.51
N ARG A 79 -3.10 12.69 19.32
CA ARG A 79 -4.04 11.99 18.45
C ARG A 79 -3.29 10.99 17.59
N ASP A 80 -3.84 9.78 17.47
CA ASP A 80 -3.30 8.78 16.59
C ASP A 80 -3.60 9.12 15.12
N VAL A 81 -2.63 8.85 14.24
CA VAL A 81 -2.74 9.02 12.80
C VAL A 81 -2.25 7.77 12.08
N ALA A 82 -2.99 7.34 11.06
CA ALA A 82 -2.52 6.34 10.11
C ALA A 82 -1.75 7.03 8.99
N LEU A 83 -0.49 6.62 8.79
CA LEU A 83 0.33 7.08 7.68
C LEU A 83 0.34 6.03 6.58
N ILE A 84 -0.09 6.45 5.40
CA ILE A 84 -0.13 5.61 4.21
C ILE A 84 1.03 6.06 3.33
N LEU A 85 2.06 5.21 3.27
CA LEU A 85 3.31 5.53 2.60
C LEU A 85 3.27 5.16 1.11
N PRO A 86 4.03 5.86 0.27
CA PRO A 86 4.23 5.48 -1.13
C PRO A 86 4.78 4.05 -1.23
N ASP A 87 4.29 3.27 -2.19
CA ASP A 87 4.69 1.87 -2.33
C ASP A 87 6.18 1.69 -2.64
N TYR A 88 6.75 2.58 -3.46
CA TYR A 88 8.12 2.43 -3.96
C TYR A 88 9.19 2.59 -2.87
N CYS A 89 8.91 3.27 -1.75
CA CYS A 89 9.83 3.33 -0.61
C CYS A 89 9.76 2.09 0.30
N THR A 90 8.91 1.12 -0.02
CA THR A 90 8.70 -0.10 0.76
C THR A 90 8.99 -1.34 -0.08
N ARG A 91 9.29 -2.45 0.59
CA ARG A 91 9.28 -3.78 -0.02
C ARG A 91 8.12 -4.58 0.53
N ILE A 92 7.19 -4.93 -0.33
CA ILE A 92 6.11 -5.85 -0.01
C ILE A 92 6.39 -7.17 -0.70
N ALA A 93 6.28 -8.27 0.02
CA ALA A 93 6.53 -9.61 -0.51
C ALA A 93 5.54 -10.62 0.11
N VAL A 94 5.18 -11.64 -0.65
CA VAL A 94 4.53 -12.84 -0.16
C VAL A 94 5.56 -13.96 -0.20
N LEU A 95 5.87 -14.52 0.96
CA LEU A 95 6.84 -15.61 1.12
C LEU A 95 6.09 -16.89 1.46
N ASP A 96 6.49 -17.99 0.87
CA ASP A 96 5.98 -19.31 1.20
C ASP A 96 6.96 -20.06 2.11
N PHE A 97 6.43 -20.71 3.13
CA PHE A 97 7.19 -21.55 4.06
C PHE A 97 6.50 -22.91 4.21
N ASP A 98 7.28 -24.00 4.19
CA ASP A 98 6.77 -25.34 4.50
C ASP A 98 6.32 -25.43 5.96
N SER A 99 6.98 -24.69 6.84
CA SER A 99 6.64 -24.52 8.26
C SER A 99 7.01 -23.11 8.69
N PHE A 100 6.12 -22.45 9.40
CA PHE A 100 6.33 -21.10 9.94
C PHE A 100 5.95 -21.12 11.42
N SER A 101 6.75 -21.84 12.20
CA SER A 101 6.63 -22.01 13.64
C SER A 101 7.69 -21.17 14.35
N GLY A 102 7.61 -21.16 15.66
CA GLY A 102 8.53 -20.42 16.51
C GLY A 102 7.91 -19.15 17.07
N ASP A 103 8.70 -18.42 17.85
CA ASP A 103 8.29 -17.13 18.38
C ASP A 103 8.46 -16.01 17.32
N ALA A 104 7.94 -14.83 17.65
CA ALA A 104 7.98 -13.68 16.73
C ALA A 104 9.42 -13.26 16.32
N LYS A 105 10.44 -13.53 17.16
CA LYS A 105 11.84 -13.20 16.83
C LYS A 105 12.40 -14.20 15.83
N GLU A 106 12.13 -15.49 16.00
CA GLU A 106 12.55 -16.54 15.07
C GLU A 106 11.89 -16.34 13.72
N GLN A 107 10.58 -16.07 13.69
CA GLN A 107 9.83 -15.74 12.49
C GLN A 107 10.40 -14.53 11.76
N ALA A 108 10.66 -13.44 12.50
CA ALA A 108 11.29 -12.24 11.95
C ALA A 108 12.68 -12.52 11.36
N SER A 109 13.49 -13.34 12.02
CA SER A 109 14.83 -13.72 11.54
C SER A 109 14.76 -14.54 10.26
N LEU A 110 13.81 -15.48 10.14
CA LEU A 110 13.58 -16.25 8.92
C LEU A 110 13.18 -15.35 7.74
N ILE A 111 12.28 -14.39 7.97
CA ILE A 111 11.87 -13.44 6.93
C ILE A 111 13.05 -12.59 6.48
N ARG A 112 13.82 -12.01 7.42
CA ARG A 112 15.00 -11.19 7.11
C ARG A 112 16.00 -11.99 6.30
N PHE A 113 16.28 -13.22 6.68
CA PHE A 113 17.18 -14.11 5.95
C PHE A 113 16.72 -14.34 4.50
N ARG A 114 15.41 -14.59 4.29
CA ARG A 114 14.85 -14.79 2.95
C ARG A 114 14.91 -13.53 2.09
N LEU A 115 14.67 -12.37 2.67
CA LEU A 115 14.58 -11.09 1.95
C LEU A 115 15.92 -10.37 1.80
N LYS A 116 16.95 -10.70 2.59
CA LYS A 116 18.25 -10.02 2.63
C LYS A 116 18.88 -9.77 1.25
N ARG A 117 18.68 -10.70 0.29
CA ARG A 117 19.23 -10.58 -1.06
C ARG A 117 18.30 -9.93 -2.08
N SER A 118 17.05 -9.70 -1.71
CA SER A 118 16.00 -9.18 -2.61
C SER A 118 15.57 -7.76 -2.28
N VAL A 119 16.03 -7.20 -1.16
CA VAL A 119 15.81 -5.81 -0.80
C VAL A 119 17.07 -4.99 -1.09
N PRO A 120 16.94 -3.72 -1.55
CA PRO A 120 18.09 -2.87 -1.87
C PRO A 120 18.64 -2.11 -0.64
N PHE A 121 18.20 -2.46 0.56
CA PHE A 121 18.61 -1.85 1.83
C PHE A 121 18.95 -2.92 2.88
N ASP A 122 19.51 -2.51 4.01
CA ASP A 122 19.82 -3.44 5.09
C ASP A 122 18.55 -3.98 5.75
N ALA A 123 18.30 -5.28 5.54
CA ALA A 123 17.13 -5.97 6.09
C ALA A 123 17.16 -6.07 7.62
N GLU A 124 18.34 -6.05 8.26
CA GLU A 124 18.46 -6.21 9.71
C GLU A 124 17.98 -4.97 10.47
N SER A 125 18.28 -3.78 9.94
CA SER A 125 17.88 -2.49 10.51
C SER A 125 16.52 -1.98 10.03
N ALA A 126 15.90 -2.66 9.07
CA ALA A 126 14.64 -2.22 8.48
C ALA A 126 13.46 -2.37 9.45
N ALA A 127 12.53 -1.41 9.41
CA ALA A 127 11.18 -1.59 9.95
C ALA A 127 10.49 -2.71 9.18
N MET A 128 9.86 -3.65 9.89
CA MET A 128 9.22 -4.80 9.29
C MET A 128 7.95 -5.17 10.04
N SER A 129 6.89 -5.44 9.27
CA SER A 129 5.69 -6.12 9.74
C SER A 129 5.40 -7.31 8.85
N PHE A 130 4.83 -8.37 9.42
CA PHE A 130 4.48 -9.56 8.65
C PHE A 130 3.19 -10.17 9.16
N TRP A 131 2.52 -10.87 8.26
CA TRP A 131 1.26 -11.54 8.52
C TRP A 131 1.28 -12.96 7.94
N PRO A 132 1.26 -14.01 8.77
CA PRO A 132 1.14 -15.37 8.29
C PRO A 132 -0.32 -15.69 7.96
N GLU A 133 -0.56 -16.23 6.77
CA GLU A 133 -1.83 -16.82 6.38
C GLU A 133 -1.77 -18.32 6.58
N PRO A 134 -2.56 -18.88 7.48
CA PRO A 134 -2.58 -20.31 7.69
C PRO A 134 -2.98 -21.04 6.41
N GLY A 135 -2.10 -21.87 5.88
CA GLY A 135 -2.45 -22.79 4.79
C GLY A 135 -3.48 -23.82 5.26
N ALA A 136 -4.22 -24.43 4.33
CA ALA A 136 -4.98 -25.64 4.64
C ALA A 136 -4.01 -26.72 5.17
N ALA A 137 -4.49 -27.63 6.00
CA ALA A 137 -3.66 -28.69 6.59
C ALA A 137 -2.79 -29.39 5.53
N GLY A 138 -1.47 -29.38 5.73
CA GLY A 138 -0.48 -29.93 4.79
C GLY A 138 -0.07 -29.00 3.64
N LYS A 139 -0.52 -27.75 3.61
CA LYS A 139 -0.07 -26.75 2.64
C LYS A 139 0.91 -25.78 3.30
N LYS A 140 1.74 -25.17 2.44
CA LYS A 140 2.66 -24.08 2.83
C LYS A 140 1.91 -22.94 3.48
N VAL A 141 2.61 -22.23 4.37
CA VAL A 141 2.13 -21.00 5.00
C VAL A 141 2.61 -19.82 4.15
N ASP A 142 1.68 -19.06 3.61
CA ASP A 142 1.99 -17.79 2.95
C ASP A 142 2.17 -16.69 4.00
N VAL A 143 3.24 -15.93 3.91
CA VAL A 143 3.52 -14.83 4.83
C VAL A 143 3.62 -13.54 4.03
N LEU A 144 2.66 -12.65 4.22
CA LEU A 144 2.75 -11.30 3.70
C LEU A 144 3.71 -10.49 4.56
N VAL A 145 4.68 -9.84 3.92
CA VAL A 145 5.70 -9.03 4.59
C VAL A 145 5.68 -7.63 4.00
N ALA A 146 5.71 -6.62 4.85
CA ALA A 146 6.01 -5.23 4.48
C ALA A 146 7.28 -4.79 5.22
N MET A 147 8.22 -4.21 4.48
CA MET A 147 9.54 -3.82 4.96
C MET A 147 9.95 -2.47 4.38
N ALA A 148 10.56 -1.60 5.19
CA ALA A 148 11.09 -0.32 4.72
C ALA A 148 12.33 0.09 5.53
N PRO A 149 13.26 0.89 4.99
CA PRO A 149 14.34 1.46 5.78
C PRO A 149 13.76 2.23 6.97
N LEU A 150 14.22 1.94 8.19
CA LEU A 150 13.70 2.59 9.39
C LEU A 150 13.89 4.12 9.34
N GLU A 151 14.98 4.57 8.73
CA GLU A 151 15.25 5.99 8.55
C GLU A 151 14.20 6.67 7.66
N VAL A 152 13.80 6.03 6.54
CA VAL A 152 12.75 6.54 5.64
C VAL A 152 11.43 6.66 6.40
N VAL A 153 11.03 5.63 7.13
CA VAL A 153 9.80 5.66 7.96
C VAL A 153 9.87 6.80 8.98
N SER A 154 10.99 6.90 9.71
CA SER A 154 11.18 7.93 10.74
C SER A 154 11.10 9.35 10.18
N ARG A 155 11.58 9.58 8.98
CA ARG A 155 11.52 10.88 8.29
C ARG A 155 10.09 11.27 7.91
N TYR A 156 9.29 10.31 7.47
CA TYR A 156 7.87 10.55 7.22
C TYR A 156 7.08 10.80 8.51
N GLU A 157 7.40 10.11 9.59
CA GLU A 157 6.73 10.26 10.88
C GLU A 157 7.07 11.58 11.61
N ALA A 158 8.30 12.08 11.47
CA ALA A 158 8.82 13.19 12.27
C ALA A 158 7.95 14.47 12.21
N PRO A 159 7.46 14.95 11.05
CA PRO A 159 6.61 16.14 10.99
C PRO A 159 5.25 15.95 11.69
N PHE A 160 4.67 14.74 11.65
CA PHE A 160 3.43 14.43 12.36
C PHE A 160 3.65 14.41 13.87
N ARG A 161 4.75 13.82 14.34
CA ARG A 161 5.14 13.88 15.76
C ARG A 161 5.37 15.32 16.23
N ALA A 162 5.99 16.16 15.38
CA ALA A 162 6.18 17.59 15.65
C ALA A 162 4.85 18.37 15.66
N ALA A 163 3.86 17.95 14.91
CA ALA A 163 2.50 18.49 14.94
C ALA A 163 1.64 17.98 16.12
N GLY A 164 2.21 17.19 17.03
CA GLY A 164 1.50 16.65 18.20
C GLY A 164 0.72 15.36 17.93
N MET A 165 0.91 14.74 16.76
CA MET A 165 0.30 13.47 16.42
C MET A 165 1.14 12.27 16.89
N ASN A 166 0.50 11.11 16.95
CA ASN A 166 1.16 9.83 17.18
C ASN A 166 0.94 8.94 15.96
N PRO A 167 1.96 8.63 15.13
CA PRO A 167 1.84 7.63 14.07
C PRO A 167 1.57 6.26 14.67
N GLY A 168 0.28 5.90 14.79
CA GLY A 168 -0.16 4.64 15.38
C GLY A 168 -0.23 3.48 14.39
N LEU A 169 -0.27 3.79 13.10
CA LEU A 169 -0.24 2.83 12.00
C LEU A 169 0.56 3.41 10.84
N VAL A 170 1.45 2.59 10.27
CA VAL A 170 2.16 2.90 9.03
C VAL A 170 1.93 1.75 8.06
N ILE A 171 1.38 2.04 6.88
CA ILE A 171 1.00 1.02 5.89
C ILE A 171 1.36 1.48 4.48
N PRO A 172 1.85 0.59 3.58
CA PRO A 172 2.01 0.89 2.17
C PRO A 172 0.66 1.16 1.48
N SER A 173 0.64 2.11 0.54
CA SER A 173 -0.57 2.56 -0.13
C SER A 173 -1.32 1.42 -0.83
N SER A 174 -0.63 0.52 -1.53
CA SER A 174 -1.27 -0.59 -2.24
C SER A 174 -1.93 -1.62 -1.31
N LEU A 175 -1.36 -1.84 -0.11
CA LEU A 175 -1.97 -2.73 0.88
C LEU A 175 -3.26 -2.14 1.48
N ALA A 176 -3.37 -0.83 1.52
CA ALA A 176 -4.62 -0.18 1.87
C ALA A 176 -5.58 -0.14 0.67
N ALA A 177 -5.08 0.21 -0.53
CA ALA A 177 -5.88 0.33 -1.75
C ALA A 177 -6.53 -0.98 -2.20
N ILE A 178 -5.94 -2.16 -1.89
CA ILE A 178 -6.52 -3.45 -2.26
C ILE A 178 -7.92 -3.66 -1.65
N GLU A 179 -8.24 -2.98 -0.58
CA GLU A 179 -9.57 -3.01 0.04
C GLU A 179 -10.65 -2.37 -0.84
N LEU A 180 -10.27 -1.60 -1.87
CA LEU A 180 -11.19 -1.04 -2.86
C LEU A 180 -11.68 -2.10 -3.85
N ALA A 181 -10.89 -3.13 -4.12
CA ALA A 181 -11.30 -4.25 -4.95
C ALA A 181 -12.22 -5.19 -4.16
N PRO A 182 -13.29 -5.74 -4.78
CA PRO A 182 -14.13 -6.74 -4.15
C PRO A 182 -13.36 -8.03 -3.82
N ASP A 183 -13.77 -8.70 -2.73
CA ASP A 183 -13.28 -10.05 -2.46
C ASP A 183 -13.91 -11.05 -3.46
N GLY A 184 -13.16 -12.06 -3.87
CA GLY A 184 -13.63 -13.04 -4.84
C GLY A 184 -12.55 -14.08 -5.16
N GLY A 185 -12.59 -14.61 -6.36
CA GLY A 185 -11.56 -15.49 -6.89
C GLY A 185 -10.22 -14.78 -7.09
N LEU A 186 -9.43 -15.23 -8.04
CA LEU A 186 -8.14 -14.59 -8.34
C LEU A 186 -8.37 -13.23 -9.03
N SER A 187 -8.04 -12.16 -8.35
CA SER A 187 -8.14 -10.78 -8.87
C SER A 187 -6.82 -10.06 -8.79
N VAL A 188 -6.61 -9.10 -9.69
CA VAL A 188 -5.39 -8.30 -9.78
C VAL A 188 -5.76 -6.83 -9.66
N LEU A 189 -5.09 -6.09 -8.79
CA LEU A 189 -5.13 -4.62 -8.72
C LEU A 189 -3.87 -4.08 -9.39
N ALA A 190 -4.01 -3.26 -10.42
CA ALA A 190 -2.96 -2.43 -10.98
C ALA A 190 -3.16 -1.00 -10.49
N LYS A 191 -2.25 -0.53 -9.64
CA LYS A 191 -2.25 0.82 -9.06
C LYS A 191 -1.11 1.62 -9.65
N LEU A 192 -1.45 2.73 -10.31
CA LEU A 192 -0.49 3.68 -10.87
C LEU A 192 -0.40 4.92 -9.99
N THR A 193 0.82 5.36 -9.69
CA THR A 193 1.10 6.60 -8.95
C THR A 193 2.32 7.26 -9.60
N GLY A 194 2.10 8.31 -10.40
CA GLY A 194 3.15 8.85 -11.26
C GLY A 194 3.72 7.78 -12.18
N ARG A 195 5.00 7.45 -12.03
CA ARG A 195 5.67 6.38 -12.79
C ARG A 195 5.76 5.05 -12.05
N VAL A 196 5.21 4.96 -10.86
CA VAL A 196 5.25 3.72 -10.07
C VAL A 196 4.01 2.88 -10.31
N LEU A 197 4.21 1.70 -10.88
CA LEU A 197 3.18 0.68 -11.01
C LEU A 197 3.31 -0.34 -9.89
N THR A 198 2.24 -0.51 -9.11
CA THR A 198 2.12 -1.57 -8.11
C THR A 198 1.02 -2.53 -8.53
N VAL A 199 1.39 -3.80 -8.68
CA VAL A 199 0.48 -4.89 -9.03
C VAL A 199 0.30 -5.78 -7.81
N VAL A 200 -0.94 -5.93 -7.35
CA VAL A 200 -1.29 -6.82 -6.24
C VAL A 200 -2.25 -7.89 -6.73
N ALA A 201 -1.85 -9.14 -6.69
CA ALA A 201 -2.76 -10.26 -6.93
C ALA A 201 -3.30 -10.78 -5.59
N ARG A 202 -4.61 -11.03 -5.56
CA ARG A 202 -5.34 -11.51 -4.39
C ARG A 202 -6.24 -12.67 -4.78
N GLN A 203 -6.29 -13.70 -3.95
CA GLN A 203 -7.18 -14.85 -4.11
C GLN A 203 -7.89 -15.14 -2.79
N ALA A 204 -9.20 -15.21 -2.82
CA ALA A 204 -10.04 -15.41 -1.62
C ALA A 204 -9.71 -14.45 -0.45
N GLY A 205 -9.45 -13.17 -0.78
CA GLY A 205 -9.11 -12.13 0.20
C GLY A 205 -7.63 -12.13 0.65
N VAL A 206 -6.80 -13.06 0.18
CA VAL A 206 -5.39 -13.20 0.59
C VAL A 206 -4.47 -12.71 -0.52
N PRO A 207 -3.56 -11.74 -0.27
CA PRO A 207 -2.52 -11.36 -1.21
C PRO A 207 -1.61 -12.55 -1.54
N LYS A 208 -1.38 -12.79 -2.83
CA LYS A 208 -0.55 -13.88 -3.37
C LYS A 208 0.68 -13.39 -4.10
N LEU A 209 0.63 -12.17 -4.62
CA LEU A 209 1.75 -11.51 -5.29
C LEU A 209 1.67 -10.02 -5.05
N VAL A 210 2.80 -9.39 -4.79
CA VAL A 210 2.95 -7.94 -4.88
C VAL A 210 4.20 -7.62 -5.67
N ARG A 211 4.05 -6.78 -6.71
CA ARG A 211 5.15 -6.24 -7.51
C ARG A 211 5.03 -4.73 -7.51
N CYS A 212 6.07 -4.04 -7.14
CA CYS A 212 6.16 -2.59 -7.21
C CYS A 212 7.42 -2.22 -8.00
N LEU A 213 7.27 -1.42 -9.03
CA LEU A 213 8.37 -1.00 -9.89
C LEU A 213 8.14 0.41 -10.43
N GLU A 214 9.22 1.13 -10.65
CA GLU A 214 9.22 2.39 -11.35
C GLU A 214 9.36 2.12 -12.85
N LEU A 215 8.44 2.67 -13.65
CA LEU A 215 8.45 2.55 -15.10
C LEU A 215 9.36 3.62 -15.72
N PRO A 216 10.02 3.33 -16.85
CA PRO A 216 10.77 4.35 -17.61
C PRO A 216 9.85 5.52 -18.03
N VAL A 217 8.67 5.16 -18.54
CA VAL A 217 7.54 6.06 -18.83
C VAL A 217 6.25 5.40 -18.36
N SER A 218 5.30 6.22 -17.92
CA SER A 218 3.99 5.73 -17.45
C SER A 218 2.98 5.64 -18.58
N ASP A 219 3.36 5.05 -19.72
CA ASP A 219 2.44 4.80 -20.82
C ASP A 219 1.80 3.41 -20.75
N LEU A 220 0.74 3.21 -21.54
CA LEU A 220 -0.03 1.97 -21.50
C LEU A 220 0.74 0.78 -22.08
N ASP A 221 1.73 1.00 -22.96
CA ASP A 221 2.58 -0.07 -23.53
C ASP A 221 3.48 -0.66 -22.45
N GLU A 222 4.17 0.19 -21.69
CA GLU A 222 5.04 -0.22 -20.58
C GLU A 222 4.23 -0.92 -19.49
N ILE A 223 3.04 -0.42 -19.17
CA ILE A 223 2.16 -1.04 -18.18
C ILE A 223 1.70 -2.42 -18.67
N ALA A 224 1.27 -2.56 -19.92
CA ALA A 224 0.88 -3.85 -20.50
C ALA A 224 2.04 -4.85 -20.50
N ALA A 225 3.27 -4.39 -20.81
CA ALA A 225 4.48 -5.21 -20.78
C ALA A 225 4.81 -5.77 -19.37
N VAL A 226 4.35 -5.11 -18.32
CA VAL A 226 4.46 -5.62 -16.93
C VAL A 226 3.29 -6.53 -16.56
N LEU A 227 2.07 -6.16 -16.98
CA LEU A 227 0.85 -6.91 -16.61
C LEU A 227 0.79 -8.28 -17.31
N ALA A 228 1.10 -8.36 -18.61
CA ALA A 228 1.00 -9.60 -19.37
C ALA A 228 1.81 -10.76 -18.75
N PRO A 229 3.14 -10.63 -18.51
CA PRO A 229 3.91 -11.70 -17.88
C PRO A 229 3.51 -11.95 -16.43
N THR A 230 2.94 -10.94 -15.75
CA THR A 230 2.44 -11.12 -14.37
C THR A 230 1.20 -12.01 -14.37
N LEU A 231 0.26 -11.82 -15.31
CA LEU A 231 -0.93 -12.66 -15.42
C LEU A 231 -0.57 -14.10 -15.79
N VAL A 232 0.38 -14.31 -16.70
CA VAL A 232 0.90 -15.65 -17.04
C VAL A 232 1.52 -16.32 -15.81
N TYR A 233 2.36 -15.59 -15.05
CA TYR A 233 2.94 -16.11 -13.82
C TYR A 233 1.87 -16.54 -12.79
N LEU A 234 0.77 -15.77 -12.67
CA LEU A 234 -0.31 -16.10 -11.74
C LEU A 234 -1.06 -17.36 -12.19
N GLU A 235 -1.34 -17.51 -13.50
CA GLU A 235 -1.98 -18.70 -14.05
C GLU A 235 -1.14 -19.96 -13.78
N ASP A 236 0.18 -19.88 -14.02
CA ASP A 236 1.10 -21.01 -13.84
C ASP A 236 1.27 -21.41 -12.37
N ASN A 237 1.30 -20.46 -11.44
CA ASN A 237 1.64 -20.69 -10.04
C ASN A 237 0.42 -20.83 -9.11
N LEU A 238 -0.71 -20.22 -9.45
CA LEU A 238 -1.93 -20.27 -8.63
C LEU A 238 -3.01 -21.19 -9.21
N GLY A 239 -2.76 -21.79 -10.39
CA GLY A 239 -3.61 -22.80 -10.98
C GLY A 239 -4.93 -22.27 -11.58
N GLY A 240 -4.98 -20.97 -11.92
CA GLY A 240 -6.16 -20.37 -12.54
C GLY A 240 -5.89 -18.98 -13.11
N LYS A 241 -6.70 -18.59 -14.09
CA LYS A 241 -6.63 -17.24 -14.68
C LYS A 241 -7.17 -16.20 -13.72
N ALA A 242 -6.64 -14.98 -13.82
CA ALA A 242 -7.23 -13.84 -13.14
C ALA A 242 -8.67 -13.64 -13.65
N GLU A 243 -9.62 -13.62 -12.75
CA GLU A 243 -11.03 -13.38 -13.08
C GLU A 243 -11.28 -11.92 -13.44
N LYS A 244 -10.47 -11.01 -12.89
CA LYS A 244 -10.62 -9.58 -13.09
C LYS A 244 -9.33 -8.80 -12.81
N LEU A 245 -9.08 -7.78 -13.63
CA LEU A 245 -8.08 -6.75 -13.43
C LEU A 245 -8.77 -5.46 -12.97
N TYR A 246 -8.38 -4.94 -11.83
CA TYR A 246 -8.85 -3.66 -11.30
C TYR A 246 -7.83 -2.56 -11.56
N LEU A 247 -8.27 -1.44 -12.12
CA LEU A 247 -7.43 -0.26 -12.35
C LEU A 247 -7.65 0.79 -11.25
N CYS A 248 -6.56 1.40 -10.80
CA CYS A 248 -6.54 2.44 -9.79
C CYS A 248 -5.46 3.48 -10.10
N GLY A 249 -5.81 4.77 -10.06
CA GLY A 249 -4.84 5.86 -10.26
C GLY A 249 -4.47 6.17 -11.72
N PHE A 250 -5.26 5.72 -12.70
CA PHE A 250 -5.01 5.97 -14.12
C PHE A 250 -5.53 7.34 -14.62
N GLY A 251 -6.17 8.11 -13.74
CA GLY A 251 -6.63 9.46 -14.08
C GLY A 251 -7.50 9.52 -15.34
N ALA A 252 -7.16 10.41 -16.26
CA ALA A 252 -7.90 10.59 -17.52
C ALA A 252 -7.76 9.41 -18.48
N GLU A 253 -6.73 8.57 -18.34
CA GLU A 253 -6.48 7.42 -19.22
C GLU A 253 -7.23 6.15 -18.78
N THR A 254 -8.00 6.21 -17.69
CA THR A 254 -8.68 5.03 -17.11
C THR A 254 -9.55 4.26 -18.11
N ASP A 255 -10.36 4.95 -18.91
CA ASP A 255 -11.27 4.31 -19.87
C ASP A 255 -10.52 3.71 -21.05
N GLU A 256 -9.46 4.35 -21.50
CA GLU A 256 -8.61 3.83 -22.58
C GLU A 256 -7.81 2.62 -22.10
N ALA A 257 -7.17 2.71 -20.96
CA ALA A 257 -6.46 1.61 -20.30
C ALA A 257 -7.39 0.40 -20.10
N GLY A 258 -8.62 0.65 -19.64
CA GLY A 258 -9.62 -0.40 -19.42
C GLY A 258 -9.96 -1.18 -20.68
N ARG A 259 -10.24 -0.48 -21.79
CA ARG A 259 -10.55 -1.11 -23.07
C ARG A 259 -9.34 -1.87 -23.64
N ARG A 260 -8.20 -1.21 -23.64
CA ARG A 260 -6.97 -1.75 -24.19
C ARG A 260 -6.50 -3.00 -23.44
N PHE A 261 -6.42 -2.95 -22.11
CA PHE A 261 -5.99 -4.09 -21.33
C PHE A 261 -6.99 -5.26 -21.37
N ALA A 262 -8.31 -4.99 -21.49
CA ALA A 262 -9.28 -6.05 -21.67
C ALA A 262 -9.05 -6.80 -23.01
N GLU A 263 -8.74 -6.08 -24.06
CA GLU A 263 -8.48 -6.67 -25.39
C GLU A 263 -7.12 -7.38 -25.44
N GLU A 264 -6.03 -6.73 -25.00
CA GLU A 264 -4.67 -7.27 -25.11
C GLU A 264 -4.38 -8.40 -24.11
N LEU A 265 -4.90 -8.30 -22.88
CA LEU A 265 -4.60 -9.25 -21.81
C LEU A 265 -5.67 -10.35 -21.68
N GLY A 266 -6.81 -10.20 -22.36
CA GLY A 266 -7.88 -11.19 -22.34
C GLY A 266 -8.52 -11.40 -20.95
N VAL A 267 -8.50 -10.37 -20.09
CA VAL A 267 -9.08 -10.39 -18.75
C VAL A 267 -10.10 -9.26 -18.59
N PRO A 268 -11.26 -9.47 -17.97
CA PRO A 268 -12.19 -8.40 -17.67
C PRO A 268 -11.55 -7.30 -16.82
N VAL A 269 -11.71 -6.02 -17.23
CA VAL A 269 -11.11 -4.87 -16.57
C VAL A 269 -12.19 -3.99 -15.96
N GLU A 270 -12.00 -3.60 -14.70
CA GLU A 270 -12.87 -2.66 -13.99
C GLU A 270 -12.04 -1.58 -13.27
N THR A 271 -12.61 -0.39 -13.15
CA THR A 271 -12.03 0.67 -12.32
C THR A 271 -12.53 0.53 -10.89
N VAL A 272 -11.62 0.58 -9.92
CA VAL A 272 -12.02 0.61 -8.50
C VAL A 272 -12.80 1.87 -8.16
N ARG A 273 -13.74 1.73 -7.23
CA ARG A 273 -14.58 2.83 -6.74
C ARG A 273 -14.67 2.80 -5.22
N SER A 274 -14.77 3.97 -4.64
CA SER A 274 -15.09 4.18 -3.23
C SER A 274 -16.45 4.90 -3.11
N PRO A 275 -17.16 4.74 -2.00
CA PRO A 275 -18.32 5.60 -1.69
C PRO A 275 -18.00 7.09 -1.69
N LEU A 276 -16.73 7.47 -1.52
CA LEU A 276 -16.23 8.84 -1.51
C LEU A 276 -15.73 9.34 -2.88
N GLY A 277 -15.81 8.50 -3.91
CA GLY A 277 -15.41 8.86 -5.29
C GLY A 277 -14.55 7.81 -5.96
N VAL A 278 -14.05 8.14 -7.16
CA VAL A 278 -13.07 7.34 -7.89
C VAL A 278 -11.68 7.68 -7.35
N PRO A 279 -10.89 6.70 -6.89
CA PRO A 279 -9.56 6.94 -6.39
C PRO A 279 -8.63 7.53 -7.46
N GLY A 280 -7.93 8.60 -7.10
CA GLY A 280 -6.87 9.20 -7.91
C GLY A 280 -5.50 8.59 -7.61
N GLU A 281 -4.47 9.23 -8.14
CA GLU A 281 -3.07 8.79 -7.96
C GLU A 281 -2.56 8.97 -6.52
N SER A 282 -3.15 9.91 -5.75
CA SER A 282 -2.63 10.33 -4.45
C SER A 282 -3.52 10.00 -3.25
N ASP A 283 -4.64 9.31 -3.46
CA ASP A 283 -5.62 9.03 -2.40
C ASP A 283 -6.19 7.60 -2.40
N ALA A 284 -5.68 6.74 -3.26
CA ALA A 284 -6.16 5.38 -3.41
C ALA A 284 -6.00 4.54 -2.12
N GLY A 285 -4.86 4.65 -1.47
CA GLY A 285 -4.61 4.01 -0.19
C GLY A 285 -5.47 4.59 0.92
N LEU A 286 -5.65 5.92 0.94
CA LEU A 286 -6.53 6.60 1.90
C LEU A 286 -7.96 6.10 1.78
N LEU A 287 -8.53 6.08 0.58
CA LEU A 287 -9.89 5.61 0.34
C LEU A 287 -10.06 4.11 0.67
N GLY A 288 -9.04 3.30 0.40
CA GLY A 288 -9.01 1.89 0.80
C GLY A 288 -8.99 1.71 2.32
N TYR A 289 -8.17 2.47 3.02
CA TYR A 289 -8.11 2.49 4.48
C TYR A 289 -9.46 2.89 5.09
N LEU A 290 -10.08 3.97 4.61
CA LEU A 290 -11.39 4.42 5.07
C LEU A 290 -12.47 3.36 4.86
N ARG A 291 -12.47 2.68 3.69
CA ARG A 291 -13.39 1.58 3.41
C ARG A 291 -13.22 0.42 4.39
N SER A 292 -11.98 0.08 4.75
CA SER A 292 -11.70 -1.00 5.68
C SER A 292 -12.25 -0.72 7.08
N ILE A 293 -12.14 0.54 7.56
CA ILE A 293 -12.65 0.93 8.87
C ILE A 293 -14.19 0.98 8.86
N ALA A 294 -14.79 1.57 7.81
CA ALA A 294 -16.25 1.69 7.72
C ALA A 294 -16.99 0.33 7.69
N ARG A 295 -16.31 -0.73 7.24
CA ARG A 295 -16.87 -2.11 7.23
C ARG A 295 -16.83 -2.78 8.61
N ASN A 296 -16.12 -2.22 9.57
CA ASN A 296 -15.87 -2.80 10.88
C ASN A 296 -16.56 -2.04 12.02
N ASN A 297 -17.24 -0.93 11.69
CA ASN A 297 -18.14 -0.19 12.56
C ASN A 297 -19.58 -0.47 12.17
#